data_969a328668b048fcbb61ab52d5120e32
#
_entry.id   969a328668b048fcbb61ab52d5120e32
#
_cell.length_a   1.000
_cell.length_b   1.000
_cell.length_c   1.000
_cell.angle_alpha   90.00
_cell.angle_beta   90.00
_cell.angle_gamma   90.00
#
_symmetry.space_group_name_H-M   'P 1'
#
loop_
_entity.id
_entity.type
_entity.pdbx_description
1 polymer ?
#
loop_
_entity_poly.entity_id
_entity_poly.type
_entity_poly.pdbx_seq_one_letter_code
_entity_poly.pdbx_strand_id
1 'polypeptide(L)'
;MNVRSGERSAHDRRQGRLLVGLALIFFGPLGVSFYLYYGHGSWHPGGRVNAGNLIVPPRPLPSLALPLQSSGETDSEFLRRKWTLLYVQQGPCAERCRTSLYETRQVRLALDRDMDRVQRVFIGDGDCCDFQFLHEQHPDLIAVRMSPAAAPLLALLPRRGADNESGGDPNAQRVYLIDPLGNLMMSYAPDAKPKGMLEDMKRLLRLSQIG
;
A
#
# COMPACT_ATOMS: atom_id res chain seq x y z
N MET A 1 16.28 16.54 78.25
CA MET A 1 15.23 17.01 77.35
C MET A 1 15.78 17.00 75.92
N ASN A 2 15.69 15.88 75.17
CA ASN A 2 16.06 15.88 73.76
C ASN A 2 15.65 14.54 73.07
N VAL A 3 14.35 14.23 73.01
CA VAL A 3 13.86 12.98 72.36
C VAL A 3 12.99 13.26 71.11
N ARG A 4 12.66 14.52 70.77
CA ARG A 4 11.74 14.84 69.68
C ARG A 4 12.39 15.10 68.29
N SER A 5 13.74 15.04 68.16
CA SER A 5 14.39 15.36 66.89
C SER A 5 14.57 14.17 65.96
N GLY A 6 14.53 12.93 66.49
CA GLY A 6 14.79 11.72 65.67
C GLY A 6 13.58 11.21 64.87
N GLU A 7 12.36 11.40 65.39
CA GLU A 7 11.14 10.86 64.74
C GLU A 7 10.74 11.63 63.49
N ARG A 8 10.93 12.95 63.47
CA ARG A 8 10.63 13.79 62.26
C ARG A 8 11.55 13.41 61.08
N SER A 9 12.82 13.13 61.34
CA SER A 9 13.74 12.76 60.27
C SER A 9 13.43 11.40 59.63
N ALA A 10 12.94 10.43 60.38
CA ALA A 10 12.55 9.12 59.86
C ALA A 10 11.23 9.17 59.03
N HIS A 11 10.29 10.00 59.45
CA HIS A 11 9.00 10.19 58.77
C HIS A 11 9.21 10.92 57.42
N ASP A 12 10.02 11.98 57.39
CA ASP A 12 10.34 12.74 56.15
C ASP A 12 11.09 11.86 55.14
N ARG A 13 11.99 11.00 55.58
CA ARG A 13 12.67 10.06 54.71
C ARG A 13 11.74 9.01 54.10
N ARG A 14 10.76 8.56 54.86
CA ARG A 14 9.74 7.59 54.37
C ARG A 14 8.80 8.22 53.37
N GLN A 15 8.34 9.46 53.62
CA GLN A 15 7.56 10.21 52.67
C GLN A 15 8.30 10.54 51.37
N GLY A 16 9.57 10.95 51.48
CA GLY A 16 10.45 11.16 50.32
C GLY A 16 10.58 9.91 49.42
N ARG A 17 10.77 8.72 50.05
CA ARG A 17 10.82 7.46 49.30
C ARG A 17 9.52 7.09 48.61
N LEU A 18 8.37 7.36 49.24
CA LEU A 18 7.05 7.15 48.65
C LEU A 18 6.81 8.08 47.43
N LEU A 19 7.21 9.36 47.56
CA LEU A 19 7.12 10.31 46.46
C LEU A 19 8.02 9.93 45.28
N VAL A 20 9.28 9.49 45.55
CA VAL A 20 10.16 9.00 44.49
C VAL A 20 9.63 7.74 43.86
N GLY A 21 9.07 6.80 44.64
CA GLY A 21 8.45 5.60 44.12
C GLY A 21 7.25 5.92 43.21
N LEU A 22 6.40 6.87 43.64
CA LEU A 22 5.27 7.33 42.83
C LEU A 22 5.73 8.00 41.54
N ALA A 23 6.76 8.86 41.61
CA ALA A 23 7.34 9.51 40.46
C ALA A 23 7.94 8.48 39.48
N LEU A 24 8.63 7.45 39.95
CA LEU A 24 9.19 6.40 39.09
C LEU A 24 8.10 5.57 38.40
N ILE A 25 6.99 5.28 39.08
CA ILE A 25 5.85 4.57 38.47
C ILE A 25 5.20 5.42 37.36
N PHE A 26 5.13 6.74 37.56
CA PHE A 26 4.48 7.65 36.59
C PHE A 26 5.42 8.01 35.43
N PHE A 27 6.65 8.39 35.73
CA PHE A 27 7.60 8.87 34.72
C PHE A 27 8.49 7.77 34.16
N GLY A 28 8.62 6.62 34.82
CA GLY A 28 9.41 5.50 34.34
C GLY A 28 8.97 4.97 32.96
N PRO A 29 7.68 4.61 32.78
CA PRO A 29 7.20 4.15 31.47
C PRO A 29 7.35 5.22 30.37
N LEU A 30 7.13 6.50 30.73
CA LEU A 30 7.34 7.61 29.80
C LEU A 30 8.78 7.75 29.37
N GLY A 31 9.72 7.69 30.32
CA GLY A 31 11.15 7.73 30.06
C GLY A 31 11.62 6.55 29.21
N VAL A 32 11.13 5.33 29.50
CA VAL A 32 11.43 4.13 28.71
C VAL A 32 10.88 4.29 27.30
N SER A 33 9.63 4.75 27.14
CA SER A 33 9.06 4.99 25.83
C SER A 33 9.83 6.03 25.03
N PHE A 34 10.23 7.12 25.69
CA PHE A 34 11.03 8.16 25.07
C PHE A 34 12.41 7.64 24.64
N TYR A 35 13.08 6.88 25.50
CA TYR A 35 14.37 6.26 25.21
C TYR A 35 14.28 5.25 24.04
N LEU A 36 13.24 4.41 24.03
CA LEU A 36 13.02 3.45 22.94
C LEU A 36 12.70 4.15 21.61
N TYR A 37 11.94 5.24 21.67
CA TYR A 37 11.56 5.99 20.46
C TYR A 37 12.69 6.83 19.87
N TYR A 38 13.48 7.50 20.72
CA TYR A 38 14.53 8.43 20.27
C TYR A 38 15.95 7.87 20.41
N GLY A 39 16.21 6.96 21.34
CA GLY A 39 17.54 6.47 21.63
C GLY A 39 17.99 5.29 20.78
N HIS A 40 17.07 4.47 20.28
CA HIS A 40 17.35 3.39 19.35
C HIS A 40 16.74 3.73 17.99
N GLY A 41 17.52 4.36 17.12
CA GLY A 41 17.10 4.79 15.78
C GLY A 41 16.64 3.68 14.82
N SER A 42 16.52 2.45 15.30
CA SER A 42 16.05 1.29 14.50
C SER A 42 14.91 0.49 15.15
N TRP A 43 14.51 0.83 16.38
CA TRP A 43 13.37 0.15 16.99
C TRP A 43 12.07 0.89 16.66
N HIS A 44 11.64 0.74 15.41
CA HIS A 44 10.26 1.00 15.07
C HIS A 44 9.50 -0.32 15.31
N PRO A 45 8.48 -0.36 16.18
CA PRO A 45 7.56 -1.49 16.25
C PRO A 45 6.66 -1.46 15.01
N GLY A 46 7.29 -1.56 13.87
CA GLY A 46 6.68 -1.46 12.56
C GLY A 46 6.99 -2.71 11.78
N GLY A 47 6.35 -3.81 12.12
CA GLY A 47 5.96 -4.72 11.08
C GLY A 47 5.19 -3.88 10.07
N ARG A 48 5.60 -3.87 8.80
CA ARG A 48 4.84 -3.21 7.74
C ARG A 48 3.40 -3.71 7.84
N VAL A 49 2.50 -2.81 8.21
CA VAL A 49 1.08 -3.15 8.36
C VAL A 49 0.47 -3.43 6.99
N ASN A 50 1.13 -2.96 5.93
CA ASN A 50 0.72 -3.11 4.54
C ASN A 50 1.53 -4.20 3.86
N ALA A 51 0.86 -5.05 3.08
CA ALA A 51 1.49 -6.05 2.25
C ALA A 51 2.16 -5.42 1.01
N GLY A 52 1.60 -4.32 0.51
CA GLY A 52 2.17 -3.53 -0.57
C GLY A 52 3.20 -2.50 -0.08
N ASN A 53 4.10 -2.11 -0.97
CA ASN A 53 5.05 -1.03 -0.75
C ASN A 53 4.35 0.33 -0.93
N LEU A 54 4.30 1.12 0.13
CA LEU A 54 3.71 2.45 0.10
C LEU A 54 4.61 3.43 -0.66
N ILE A 55 4.02 4.25 -1.50
CA ILE A 55 4.71 5.31 -2.26
C ILE A 55 4.47 6.63 -1.55
N VAL A 56 5.52 7.19 -0.95
CA VAL A 56 5.45 8.42 -0.17
C VAL A 56 6.42 9.45 -0.75
N PRO A 57 5.94 10.64 -1.14
CA PRO A 57 4.54 11.05 -1.23
C PRO A 57 3.79 10.32 -2.36
N PRO A 58 2.44 10.23 -2.30
CA PRO A 58 1.63 9.72 -3.40
C PRO A 58 1.90 10.51 -4.68
N ARG A 59 1.92 9.84 -5.84
CA ARG A 59 2.27 10.46 -7.11
C ARG A 59 1.01 10.70 -7.93
N PRO A 60 0.61 11.95 -8.23
CA PRO A 60 -0.51 12.22 -9.11
C PRO A 60 -0.23 11.72 -10.52
N LEU A 61 -1.16 10.95 -11.07
CA LEU A 61 -1.07 10.46 -12.44
C LEU A 61 -1.73 11.44 -13.41
N PRO A 62 -1.19 11.55 -14.65
CA PRO A 62 -1.76 12.43 -15.66
C PRO A 62 -3.13 11.92 -16.11
N SER A 63 -4.02 12.85 -16.47
CA SER A 63 -5.24 12.57 -17.21
C SER A 63 -4.87 12.28 -18.67
N LEU A 64 -5.24 11.09 -19.15
CA LEU A 64 -4.89 10.66 -20.50
C LEU A 64 -5.88 9.61 -21.02
N ALA A 65 -6.26 9.71 -22.28
CA ALA A 65 -7.01 8.67 -22.97
C ALA A 65 -6.07 7.67 -23.61
N LEU A 66 -6.36 6.39 -23.46
CA LEU A 66 -5.54 5.30 -23.99
C LEU A 66 -6.39 4.38 -24.87
N PRO A 67 -5.82 3.83 -25.96
CA PRO A 67 -6.56 2.91 -26.82
C PRO A 67 -6.90 1.62 -26.08
N LEU A 68 -8.16 1.19 -26.19
CA LEU A 68 -8.61 -0.09 -25.67
C LEU A 68 -8.13 -1.24 -26.57
N GLN A 69 -8.00 -2.43 -26.01
CA GLN A 69 -7.67 -3.62 -26.81
C GLN A 69 -8.84 -4.05 -27.69
N SER A 70 -10.08 -3.79 -27.27
CA SER A 70 -11.29 -4.07 -28.06
C SER A 70 -11.44 -3.10 -29.24
N SER A 71 -11.83 -1.89 -28.96
CA SER A 71 -11.97 -0.76 -29.90
C SER A 71 -12.24 0.52 -29.13
N GLY A 72 -11.87 1.67 -29.70
CA GLY A 72 -12.05 2.97 -29.05
C GLY A 72 -10.96 3.30 -28.05
N GLU A 73 -11.22 4.30 -27.23
CA GLU A 73 -10.32 4.82 -26.22
C GLU A 73 -10.99 4.86 -24.86
N THR A 74 -10.19 4.88 -23.79
CA THR A 74 -10.68 5.13 -22.43
C THR A 74 -11.09 6.60 -22.29
N ASP A 75 -11.95 6.90 -21.31
CA ASP A 75 -12.11 8.27 -20.81
C ASP A 75 -10.73 8.77 -20.29
N SER A 76 -10.43 10.05 -20.48
CA SER A 76 -9.18 10.67 -19.97
C SER A 76 -9.04 10.59 -18.45
N GLU A 77 -10.15 10.45 -17.73
CA GLU A 77 -10.23 10.34 -16.28
C GLU A 77 -10.47 8.89 -15.80
N PHE A 78 -10.21 7.88 -16.65
CA PHE A 78 -10.53 6.48 -16.35
C PHE A 78 -9.82 5.91 -15.12
N LEU A 79 -8.70 6.50 -14.69
CA LEU A 79 -7.98 6.15 -13.44
C LEU A 79 -8.51 6.87 -12.20
N ARG A 80 -9.63 7.60 -12.32
CA ARG A 80 -10.25 8.34 -11.22
C ARG A 80 -11.61 7.79 -10.85
N ARG A 81 -12.20 8.32 -9.79
CA ARG A 81 -13.52 7.96 -9.24
C ARG A 81 -13.60 6.59 -8.59
N LYS A 82 -12.73 5.64 -8.96
CA LYS A 82 -12.64 4.30 -8.34
C LYS A 82 -11.22 3.98 -7.91
N TRP A 83 -11.10 3.17 -6.91
CA TRP A 83 -9.83 2.53 -6.59
C TRP A 83 -9.42 1.65 -7.77
N THR A 84 -8.18 1.76 -8.22
CA THR A 84 -7.72 1.06 -9.41
C THR A 84 -6.57 0.12 -9.08
N LEU A 85 -6.76 -1.17 -9.38
CA LEU A 85 -5.70 -2.15 -9.46
C LEU A 85 -5.15 -2.15 -10.89
N LEU A 86 -4.01 -1.51 -11.09
CA LEU A 86 -3.34 -1.40 -12.38
C LEU A 86 -2.27 -2.47 -12.50
N TYR A 87 -2.33 -3.28 -13.55
CA TYR A 87 -1.28 -4.22 -13.92
C TYR A 87 -0.70 -3.86 -15.28
N VAL A 88 0.62 -3.83 -15.40
CA VAL A 88 1.33 -3.47 -16.64
C VAL A 88 2.19 -4.65 -17.07
N GLN A 89 2.04 -5.06 -18.33
CA GLN A 89 2.79 -6.13 -18.96
C GLN A 89 3.48 -5.63 -20.23
N GLN A 90 4.77 -5.82 -20.32
CA GLN A 90 5.54 -5.66 -21.55
C GLN A 90 5.91 -7.04 -22.11
N GLY A 91 5.70 -7.24 -23.40
CA GLY A 91 5.88 -8.54 -24.03
C GLY A 91 4.77 -9.55 -23.73
N PRO A 92 4.96 -10.84 -24.08
CA PRO A 92 3.90 -11.85 -24.02
C PRO A 92 3.40 -12.10 -22.60
N CYS A 93 2.08 -12.30 -22.47
CA CYS A 93 1.45 -12.64 -21.19
C CYS A 93 1.66 -14.12 -20.88
N ALA A 94 2.80 -14.44 -20.28
CA ALA A 94 3.14 -15.76 -19.80
C ALA A 94 2.32 -16.12 -18.54
N GLU A 95 2.57 -17.28 -17.95
CA GLU A 95 1.82 -17.83 -16.83
C GLU A 95 1.72 -16.85 -15.63
N ARG A 96 2.80 -16.17 -15.29
CA ARG A 96 2.80 -15.17 -14.21
C ARG A 96 1.82 -14.02 -14.47
N CYS A 97 1.76 -13.51 -15.70
CA CYS A 97 0.80 -12.49 -16.09
C CYS A 97 -0.64 -13.00 -15.93
N ARG A 98 -0.94 -14.19 -16.40
CA ARG A 98 -2.26 -14.83 -16.25
C ARG A 98 -2.62 -15.02 -14.77
N THR A 99 -1.67 -15.45 -13.95
CA THR A 99 -1.82 -15.58 -12.50
C THR A 99 -2.13 -14.23 -11.86
N SER A 100 -1.39 -13.16 -12.19
CA SER A 100 -1.64 -11.81 -11.63
C SER A 100 -3.00 -11.26 -12.04
N LEU A 101 -3.44 -11.51 -13.27
CA LEU A 101 -4.79 -11.15 -13.72
C LEU A 101 -5.87 -11.93 -12.95
N TYR A 102 -5.67 -13.23 -12.74
CA TYR A 102 -6.57 -14.05 -11.95
C TYR A 102 -6.60 -13.58 -10.48
N GLU A 103 -5.46 -13.39 -9.85
CA GLU A 103 -5.35 -12.97 -8.46
C GLU A 103 -6.00 -11.60 -8.20
N THR A 104 -5.76 -10.62 -9.06
CA THR A 104 -6.41 -9.31 -8.93
C THR A 104 -7.93 -9.39 -9.12
N ARG A 105 -8.43 -10.33 -9.97
CA ARG A 105 -9.85 -10.63 -10.08
C ARG A 105 -10.39 -11.20 -8.78
N GLN A 106 -9.71 -12.20 -8.19
CA GLN A 106 -10.12 -12.79 -6.92
C GLN A 106 -10.13 -11.77 -5.79
N VAL A 107 -9.12 -10.89 -5.72
CA VAL A 107 -9.10 -9.80 -4.74
C VAL A 107 -10.33 -8.90 -4.90
N ARG A 108 -10.66 -8.47 -6.12
CA ARG A 108 -11.84 -7.63 -6.36
C ARG A 108 -13.14 -8.32 -5.95
N LEU A 109 -13.34 -9.58 -6.35
CA LEU A 109 -14.52 -10.35 -5.99
C LEU A 109 -14.65 -10.57 -4.48
N ALA A 110 -13.53 -10.76 -3.76
CA ALA A 110 -13.51 -10.95 -2.32
C ALA A 110 -13.78 -9.67 -1.51
N LEU A 111 -13.92 -8.52 -2.17
CA LEU A 111 -14.38 -7.27 -1.55
C LEU A 111 -15.91 -7.22 -1.39
N ASP A 112 -16.63 -8.16 -2.02
CA ASP A 112 -18.08 -8.30 -1.92
C ASP A 112 -18.81 -6.97 -2.25
N ARG A 113 -19.54 -6.40 -1.31
CA ARG A 113 -20.30 -5.15 -1.49
C ARG A 113 -19.45 -3.93 -1.87
N ASP A 114 -18.17 -3.95 -1.59
CA ASP A 114 -17.25 -2.86 -1.95
C ASP A 114 -16.58 -3.06 -3.33
N MET A 115 -16.88 -4.16 -4.04
CA MET A 115 -16.23 -4.47 -5.31
C MET A 115 -16.52 -3.43 -6.41
N ASP A 116 -17.66 -2.74 -6.36
CA ASP A 116 -18.03 -1.73 -7.37
C ASP A 116 -17.24 -0.42 -7.22
N ARG A 117 -16.63 -0.22 -6.06
CA ARG A 117 -15.68 0.87 -5.78
C ARG A 117 -14.29 0.60 -6.31
N VAL A 118 -14.03 -0.62 -6.79
CA VAL A 118 -12.73 -1.06 -7.29
C VAL A 118 -12.84 -1.49 -8.74
N GLN A 119 -11.98 -0.95 -9.58
CA GLN A 119 -11.81 -1.36 -10.97
C GLN A 119 -10.43 -2.00 -11.17
N ARG A 120 -10.32 -2.76 -12.25
CA ARG A 120 -9.08 -3.39 -12.69
C ARG A 120 -8.71 -2.87 -14.05
N VAL A 121 -7.47 -2.43 -14.19
CA VAL A 121 -6.92 -1.94 -15.46
C VAL A 121 -5.69 -2.77 -15.81
N PHE A 122 -5.63 -3.19 -17.05
CA PHE A 122 -4.50 -3.89 -17.62
C PHE A 122 -3.94 -3.08 -18.79
N ILE A 123 -2.64 -2.78 -18.78
CA ILE A 123 -1.94 -2.16 -19.89
C ILE A 123 -0.95 -3.18 -20.44
N GLY A 124 -1.17 -3.64 -21.66
CA GLY A 124 -0.32 -4.64 -22.31
C GLY A 124 -0.01 -4.31 -23.77
N ASP A 125 1.09 -4.86 -24.28
CA ASP A 125 1.40 -4.79 -25.71
C ASP A 125 0.28 -5.42 -26.54
N GLY A 126 0.06 -4.93 -27.75
CA GLY A 126 -1.06 -5.38 -28.61
C GLY A 126 -1.06 -6.89 -28.86
N ASP A 127 0.09 -7.51 -28.92
CA ASP A 127 0.26 -8.94 -29.16
C ASP A 127 0.52 -9.75 -27.86
N CYS A 128 0.43 -9.10 -26.67
CA CYS A 128 0.77 -9.76 -25.41
C CYS A 128 -0.21 -10.87 -25.04
N CYS A 129 -1.47 -10.69 -25.36
CA CYS A 129 -2.54 -11.50 -24.81
C CYS A 129 -3.62 -11.80 -25.86
N ASP A 130 -4.16 -13.01 -25.79
CA ASP A 130 -5.35 -13.35 -26.54
C ASP A 130 -6.53 -12.51 -26.03
N PHE A 131 -7.08 -11.68 -26.92
CA PHE A 131 -8.24 -10.83 -26.62
C PHE A 131 -9.45 -11.66 -26.18
N GLN A 132 -9.67 -12.83 -26.78
CA GLN A 132 -10.75 -13.74 -26.41
C GLN A 132 -10.58 -14.20 -24.95
N PHE A 133 -9.36 -14.59 -24.57
CA PHE A 133 -9.04 -14.95 -23.18
C PHE A 133 -9.36 -13.81 -22.20
N LEU A 134 -8.94 -12.58 -22.51
CA LEU A 134 -9.20 -11.43 -21.64
C LEU A 134 -10.71 -11.16 -21.52
N HIS A 135 -11.45 -11.22 -22.62
CA HIS A 135 -12.88 -10.97 -22.63
C HIS A 135 -13.69 -12.04 -21.88
N GLU A 136 -13.38 -13.31 -22.10
CA GLU A 136 -14.10 -14.42 -21.48
C GLU A 136 -13.76 -14.61 -20.00
N GLN A 137 -12.48 -14.53 -19.66
CA GLN A 137 -12.00 -14.80 -18.30
C GLN A 137 -11.99 -13.59 -17.38
N HIS A 138 -11.95 -12.38 -17.95
CA HIS A 138 -11.84 -11.13 -17.21
C HIS A 138 -12.81 -10.06 -17.74
N PRO A 139 -14.14 -10.29 -17.73
CA PRO A 139 -15.12 -9.36 -18.32
C PRO A 139 -15.18 -8.00 -17.63
N ASP A 140 -14.68 -7.90 -16.39
CA ASP A 140 -14.61 -6.66 -15.61
C ASP A 140 -13.30 -5.88 -15.81
N LEU A 141 -12.40 -6.38 -16.67
CA LEU A 141 -11.09 -5.80 -16.89
C LEU A 141 -11.12 -4.73 -17.97
N ILE A 142 -10.65 -3.53 -17.64
CA ILE A 142 -10.37 -2.50 -18.63
C ILE A 142 -9.02 -2.84 -19.27
N ALA A 143 -9.07 -3.47 -20.44
CA ALA A 143 -7.87 -3.88 -21.16
C ALA A 143 -7.44 -2.76 -22.13
N VAL A 144 -6.30 -2.16 -21.88
CA VAL A 144 -5.71 -1.03 -22.60
C VAL A 144 -4.50 -1.52 -23.40
N ARG A 145 -4.40 -1.05 -24.63
CA ARG A 145 -3.24 -1.31 -25.49
C ARG A 145 -2.13 -0.36 -25.12
N MET A 146 -0.93 -0.90 -24.91
CA MET A 146 0.25 -0.07 -24.72
C MET A 146 0.51 0.78 -25.96
N SER A 147 0.67 2.07 -25.75
CA SER A 147 0.91 3.04 -26.82
C SER A 147 1.88 4.13 -26.32
N PRO A 148 2.47 4.93 -27.22
CA PRO A 148 3.30 6.07 -26.83
C PRO A 148 2.56 7.06 -25.90
N ALA A 149 1.24 7.17 -25.98
CA ALA A 149 0.42 8.01 -25.13
C ALA A 149 0.49 7.54 -23.64
N ALA A 150 0.80 6.28 -23.34
CA ALA A 150 0.96 5.78 -21.99
C ALA A 150 2.31 6.15 -21.36
N ALA A 151 3.28 6.66 -22.13
CA ALA A 151 4.64 6.93 -21.64
C ALA A 151 4.69 7.84 -20.40
N PRO A 152 3.89 8.95 -20.28
CA PRO A 152 3.89 9.79 -19.08
C PRO A 152 3.43 9.04 -17.83
N LEU A 153 2.46 8.14 -17.95
CA LEU A 153 1.98 7.31 -16.86
C LEU A 153 3.04 6.27 -16.48
N LEU A 154 3.59 5.56 -17.46
CA LEU A 154 4.57 4.51 -17.22
C LEU A 154 5.86 5.03 -16.59
N ALA A 155 6.24 6.29 -16.86
CA ALA A 155 7.42 6.93 -16.27
C ALA A 155 7.27 7.16 -14.75
N LEU A 156 6.03 7.28 -14.24
CA LEU A 156 5.75 7.49 -12.83
C LEU A 156 5.69 6.18 -12.03
N LEU A 157 5.54 5.06 -12.69
CA LEU A 157 5.46 3.76 -12.03
C LEU A 157 6.84 3.32 -11.51
N PRO A 158 6.99 3.01 -10.22
CA PRO A 158 8.25 2.48 -9.70
C PRO A 158 8.52 1.09 -10.27
N ARG A 159 9.65 0.96 -10.94
CA ARG A 159 10.10 -0.32 -11.54
C ARG A 159 10.80 -1.23 -10.53
N ARG A 160 11.28 -0.66 -9.42
CA ARG A 160 11.92 -1.37 -8.29
C ARG A 160 11.09 -1.15 -7.03
N GLY A 161 11.14 -2.10 -6.09
CA GLY A 161 10.63 -1.87 -4.74
C GLY A 161 11.32 -0.66 -4.11
N ALA A 162 10.63 0.04 -3.20
CA ALA A 162 11.21 1.16 -2.44
C ALA A 162 12.44 0.73 -1.63
N ASP A 163 12.61 -0.56 -1.42
CA ASP A 163 13.73 -1.17 -0.71
C ASP A 163 14.71 -1.67 -1.77
N ASN A 164 15.75 -0.93 -2.02
CA ASN A 164 17.02 -1.25 -2.73
C ASN A 164 17.32 -2.75 -3.00
N GLU A 165 16.34 -3.54 -3.42
CA GLU A 165 16.58 -4.90 -3.87
C GLU A 165 17.36 -4.83 -5.19
N SER A 166 18.66 -4.90 -5.04
CA SER A 166 19.64 -5.02 -6.12
C SER A 166 19.28 -6.28 -6.91
N GLY A 167 18.76 -6.11 -8.13
CA GLY A 167 18.54 -7.23 -9.05
C GLY A 167 17.11 -7.41 -9.58
N GLY A 168 16.16 -6.52 -9.24
CA GLY A 168 14.81 -6.62 -9.82
C GLY A 168 14.79 -6.34 -11.31
N ASP A 169 14.22 -7.27 -12.08
CA ASP A 169 13.90 -7.11 -13.50
C ASP A 169 13.21 -5.76 -13.71
N PRO A 170 13.70 -4.88 -14.61
CA PRO A 170 13.03 -3.63 -14.96
C PRO A 170 11.62 -3.85 -15.52
N ASN A 171 11.29 -5.06 -15.97
CA ASN A 171 9.96 -5.50 -16.38
C ASN A 171 9.17 -6.19 -15.25
N ALA A 172 9.59 -6.04 -13.99
CA ALA A 172 8.91 -6.68 -12.88
C ALA A 172 7.40 -6.40 -12.95
N GLN A 173 6.67 -7.46 -13.20
CA GLN A 173 5.22 -7.54 -13.32
C GLN A 173 4.58 -7.19 -11.98
N ARG A 174 4.35 -5.89 -11.72
CA ARG A 174 3.82 -5.37 -10.47
C ARG A 174 2.35 -5.01 -10.63
N VAL A 175 1.61 -5.15 -9.55
CA VAL A 175 0.29 -4.55 -9.42
C VAL A 175 0.45 -3.21 -8.70
N TYR A 176 -0.14 -2.18 -9.25
CA TYR A 176 -0.12 -0.84 -8.68
C TYR A 176 -1.51 -0.48 -8.17
N LEU A 177 -1.56 0.23 -7.05
CA LEU A 177 -2.80 0.74 -6.47
C LEU A 177 -2.87 2.24 -6.65
N ILE A 178 -3.97 2.69 -7.27
CA ILE A 178 -4.28 4.09 -7.54
C ILE A 178 -5.56 4.45 -6.79
N ASP A 179 -5.58 5.60 -6.14
CA ASP A 179 -6.73 6.09 -5.40
C ASP A 179 -7.79 6.73 -6.33
N PRO A 180 -9.00 7.01 -5.84
CA PRO A 180 -10.06 7.64 -6.64
C PRO A 180 -9.77 9.08 -7.09
N LEU A 181 -8.72 9.70 -6.57
CA LEU A 181 -8.25 11.03 -7.01
C LEU A 181 -7.22 10.92 -8.14
N GLY A 182 -6.78 9.69 -8.48
CA GLY A 182 -5.79 9.44 -9.51
C GLY A 182 -4.35 9.49 -9.01
N ASN A 183 -4.10 9.27 -7.72
CA ASN A 183 -2.75 9.21 -7.18
C ASN A 183 -2.28 7.76 -7.07
N LEU A 184 -1.07 7.51 -7.52
CA LEU A 184 -0.38 6.25 -7.31
C LEU A 184 0.09 6.17 -5.85
N MET A 185 -0.47 5.21 -5.09
CA MET A 185 -0.26 5.09 -3.65
C MET A 185 0.61 3.91 -3.23
N MET A 186 0.46 2.76 -3.91
CA MET A 186 1.15 1.54 -3.51
C MET A 186 1.56 0.71 -4.72
N SER A 187 2.55 -0.14 -4.52
CA SER A 187 2.92 -1.19 -5.48
C SER A 187 3.08 -2.53 -4.78
N TYR A 188 2.64 -3.59 -5.43
CA TYR A 188 2.78 -4.96 -4.96
C TYR A 188 3.83 -5.67 -5.82
N ALA A 189 4.74 -6.37 -5.16
CA ALA A 189 5.73 -7.19 -5.83
C ALA A 189 5.05 -8.36 -6.57
N PRO A 190 5.71 -8.94 -7.59
CA PRO A 190 5.11 -10.04 -8.35
C PRO A 190 4.75 -11.29 -7.52
N ASP A 191 5.41 -11.47 -6.39
CA ASP A 191 5.22 -12.57 -5.43
C ASP A 191 4.34 -12.18 -4.23
N ALA A 192 3.77 -10.97 -4.25
CA ALA A 192 2.88 -10.51 -3.19
C ALA A 192 1.63 -11.41 -3.10
N LYS A 193 1.33 -11.87 -1.89
CA LYS A 193 0.18 -12.75 -1.66
C LYS A 193 -1.13 -11.99 -1.86
N PRO A 194 -2.11 -12.55 -2.61
CA PRO A 194 -3.42 -11.91 -2.85
C PRO A 194 -4.16 -11.56 -1.56
N LYS A 195 -4.00 -12.38 -0.51
CA LYS A 195 -4.59 -12.12 0.82
C LYS A 195 -4.11 -10.78 1.41
N GLY A 196 -2.81 -10.47 1.29
CA GLY A 196 -2.28 -9.20 1.77
C GLY A 196 -2.83 -8.01 0.99
N MET A 197 -2.92 -8.13 -0.34
CA MET A 197 -3.55 -7.11 -1.20
C MET A 197 -5.02 -6.88 -0.81
N LEU A 198 -5.77 -7.96 -0.53
CA LEU A 198 -7.16 -7.88 -0.07
C LEU A 198 -7.28 -7.17 1.28
N GLU A 199 -6.38 -7.46 2.24
CA GLU A 199 -6.37 -6.82 3.56
C GLU A 199 -6.07 -5.33 3.45
N ASP A 200 -5.12 -4.93 2.61
CA ASP A 200 -4.81 -3.53 2.33
C ASP A 200 -6.02 -2.82 1.71
N MET A 201 -6.63 -3.41 0.68
CA MET A 201 -7.82 -2.86 0.03
C MET A 201 -8.99 -2.69 1.00
N LYS A 202 -9.30 -3.70 1.82
CA LYS A 202 -10.37 -3.61 2.83
C LYS A 202 -10.11 -2.48 3.84
N ARG A 203 -8.86 -2.26 4.22
CA ARG A 203 -8.47 -1.18 5.13
C ARG A 203 -8.68 0.18 4.49
N LEU A 204 -8.22 0.36 3.24
CA LEU A 204 -8.36 1.60 2.50
C LEU A 204 -9.82 1.95 2.22
N LEU A 205 -10.63 0.99 1.75
CA LEU A 205 -12.06 1.17 1.47
C LEU A 205 -12.87 1.53 2.73
N ARG A 206 -12.49 0.97 3.89
CA ARG A 206 -13.12 1.30 5.17
C ARG A 206 -12.80 2.72 5.63
N LEU A 207 -11.59 3.22 5.36
CA LEU A 207 -11.15 4.56 5.76
C LEU A 207 -11.55 5.64 4.74
N SER A 208 -11.75 5.26 3.48
CA SER A 208 -12.14 6.16 2.40
C SER A 208 -13.65 6.15 2.20
N GLN A 209 -14.24 7.35 2.14
CA GLN A 209 -15.65 7.53 1.79
C GLN A 209 -15.86 7.83 0.30
N ILE A 210 -14.77 7.92 -0.48
CA ILE A 210 -14.77 8.19 -1.91
C ILE A 210 -14.44 6.93 -2.72
N GLY A 211 -14.99 6.85 -3.93
CA GLY A 211 -14.80 5.70 -4.83
C GLY A 211 -16.00 4.81 -4.89
#